data_206c743db40638691a4e359d6308588a
#
_entry.id   206c743db40638691a4e359d6308588a
#
_cell.length_a   1.000
_cell.length_b   1.000
_cell.length_c   1.000
_cell.angle_alpha   90.00
_cell.angle_beta   90.00
_cell.angle_gamma   90.00
#
_symmetry.space_group_name_H-M   'P 1'
#
loop_
_entity.id
_entity.type
_entity.pdbx_description
1 polymer ?
#
loop_
_entity_poly.entity_id
_entity_poly.type
_entity_poly.pdbx_seq_one_letter_code
_entity_poly.pdbx_strand_id
1 'polypeptide(L)'
;MSLRSPDLLRHFWPNAGPHPQTAGRTASGSSYSLLPVWRRQRSWDAVDWSSVQHAYGQAVEVPDLLGRLRSRDREARRSAYQGLFDLLVHQGSRYEASAVATPFLVEIVADPKAPDRFAACQVLAAIAVGDESSWLIDRPDVAKARREVERQAHLTRAQLEQKQADWAAAGSTDHERRARARRNEFSDVESDRDAARWQIAAYDAARAGVPAYLAALASPETPVRLHAAHLLAWFPEERESIAPALAHLIGAEPQPMVTAAASVAAGLCGGADDPELVNALSARRGSDNRGERWSVVLGLARLVSRPDRPLIEELYACLFGAVGPVPYWPMLNGDMATFAALTIRDLDPAVAPDRVQTLVDRLNAPADDTDRYLLLRAALDTAFLTGPIADGTAFTDLDADQRTAVAGLQHSGILNDGAMVSMLLDAYNLPRDEAAMTRWCDSDSDHESGCAPGSQA
;
A
#
# COMPACT_ATOMS: atom_id res chain seq x y z
N MET A 1 8.06 19.05 -5.04
CA MET A 1 6.80 19.38 -4.31
C MET A 1 6.78 18.42 -3.14
N SER A 2 6.87 18.94 -1.92
CA SER A 2 6.91 18.12 -0.71
C SER A 2 5.57 17.37 -0.62
N LEU A 3 5.59 16.06 -0.77
CA LEU A 3 4.50 15.21 -0.30
C LEU A 3 4.40 15.51 1.20
N ARG A 4 3.38 16.25 1.61
CA ARG A 4 3.11 16.49 3.03
C ARG A 4 3.01 15.10 3.64
N SER A 5 3.90 14.81 4.60
CA SER A 5 3.72 13.66 5.49
C SER A 5 2.26 13.72 5.93
N PRO A 6 1.43 12.74 5.57
CA PRO A 6 0.07 12.77 6.04
C PRO A 6 0.15 12.76 7.54
N ASP A 7 -0.67 13.57 8.18
CA ASP A 7 -0.81 13.66 9.63
C ASP A 7 -1.54 12.38 10.10
N LEU A 8 -0.95 11.23 9.78
CA LEU A 8 -1.47 9.87 10.01
C LEU A 8 -1.93 9.69 11.46
N LEU A 9 -1.25 10.36 12.39
CA LEU A 9 -1.61 10.33 13.80
C LEU A 9 -2.71 11.32 14.18
N ARG A 10 -3.00 12.38 13.40
CA ARG A 10 -4.07 13.33 13.70
C ARG A 10 -5.46 12.72 13.56
N HIS A 11 -5.68 11.88 12.56
CA HIS A 11 -6.99 11.29 12.30
C HIS A 11 -7.38 10.18 13.29
N PHE A 12 -6.39 9.55 13.93
CA PHE A 12 -6.58 8.39 14.80
C PHE A 12 -6.43 8.67 16.30
N TRP A 13 -6.13 9.93 16.69
CA TRP A 13 -6.05 10.32 18.10
C TRP A 13 -7.34 11.02 18.53
N PRO A 14 -8.38 10.29 18.96
CA PRO A 14 -9.66 10.90 19.30
C PRO A 14 -9.51 11.89 20.47
N ASN A 15 -10.09 13.08 20.33
CA ASN A 15 -10.25 14.02 21.42
C ASN A 15 -10.98 13.33 22.57
N ALA A 16 -10.32 13.19 23.72
CA ALA A 16 -10.80 12.44 24.85
C ALA A 16 -12.05 13.08 25.47
N GLY A 17 -13.18 12.39 25.36
CA GLY A 17 -14.25 12.50 26.35
C GLY A 17 -13.86 11.75 27.64
N PRO A 18 -14.48 12.07 28.80
CA PRO A 18 -14.09 11.50 30.09
C PRO A 18 -14.35 9.98 30.13
N HIS A 19 -13.34 9.23 30.57
CA HIS A 19 -13.41 7.78 30.79
C HIS A 19 -14.42 7.42 31.90
N PRO A 20 -15.27 6.39 31.71
CA PRO A 20 -15.96 5.76 32.83
C PRO A 20 -14.98 4.92 33.64
N GLN A 21 -14.97 5.12 34.94
CA GLN A 21 -14.23 4.32 35.91
C GLN A 21 -14.79 2.88 35.89
N THR A 22 -13.97 1.92 35.52
CA THR A 22 -14.33 0.49 35.64
C THR A 22 -13.98 0.00 37.04
N ALA A 23 -15.02 -0.42 37.76
CA ALA A 23 -14.93 -1.17 39.01
C ALA A 23 -14.27 -2.53 38.79
N GLY A 24 -13.40 -2.91 39.74
CA GLY A 24 -12.63 -4.14 39.70
C GLY A 24 -13.48 -5.42 39.71
N ARG A 25 -13.02 -6.41 38.96
CA ARG A 25 -13.37 -7.82 39.17
C ARG A 25 -12.08 -8.65 39.14
N THR A 26 -11.76 -9.22 40.27
CA THR A 26 -10.75 -10.27 40.46
C THR A 26 -11.24 -11.56 39.82
N ALA A 27 -10.45 -12.14 38.95
CA ALA A 27 -10.55 -13.54 38.55
C ALA A 27 -9.15 -14.18 38.61
N SER A 28 -8.98 -15.09 39.56
CA SER A 28 -7.89 -16.03 39.68
C SER A 28 -8.06 -17.17 38.70
N GLY A 29 -7.00 -17.53 38.00
CA GLY A 29 -6.98 -18.71 37.13
C GLY A 29 -5.60 -18.87 36.47
N SER A 30 -4.73 -19.62 37.14
CA SER A 30 -3.41 -19.99 36.69
C SER A 30 -3.47 -20.97 35.52
N SER A 31 -2.82 -20.65 34.40
CA SER A 31 -2.28 -21.64 33.47
C SER A 31 -1.06 -21.04 32.79
N TYR A 32 0.11 -21.35 33.32
CA TYR A 32 1.40 -21.03 32.69
C TYR A 32 1.71 -22.10 31.65
N SER A 33 1.54 -21.81 30.38
CA SER A 33 2.12 -22.62 29.29
C SER A 33 3.03 -21.75 28.43
N LEU A 34 4.30 -22.14 28.43
CA LEU A 34 5.36 -21.90 27.46
C LEU A 34 5.28 -20.57 26.67
N LEU A 35 5.87 -19.54 27.23
CA LEU A 35 6.06 -18.27 26.55
C LEU A 35 7.32 -18.31 25.68
N PRO A 36 7.25 -17.78 24.44
CA PRO A 36 8.40 -17.79 23.51
C PRO A 36 9.60 -16.98 24.03
N VAL A 37 10.77 -17.30 23.49
CA VAL A 37 12.12 -16.83 23.88
C VAL A 37 12.32 -15.29 23.83
N TRP A 38 11.40 -14.53 23.23
CA TRP A 38 11.47 -13.06 23.10
C TRP A 38 11.07 -12.25 24.36
N ARG A 39 10.77 -12.90 25.49
CA ARG A 39 10.46 -12.24 26.78
C ARG A 39 11.64 -11.69 27.56
N ARG A 40 12.83 -11.58 27.02
CA ARG A 40 13.87 -10.75 27.63
C ARG A 40 13.66 -9.33 27.15
N GLN A 41 13.25 -8.43 28.04
CA GLN A 41 13.18 -7.00 27.80
C GLN A 41 14.53 -6.58 27.22
N ARG A 42 14.55 -6.25 25.93
CA ARG A 42 15.77 -5.79 25.26
C ARG A 42 16.04 -4.39 25.78
N SER A 43 17.27 -4.13 26.19
CA SER A 43 17.68 -2.78 26.52
C SER A 43 18.12 -2.08 25.24
N TRP A 44 17.45 -0.98 24.87
CA TRP A 44 17.90 -0.12 23.77
C TRP A 44 19.23 0.55 24.07
N ASP A 45 19.65 0.62 25.36
CA ASP A 45 20.97 1.11 25.78
C ASP A 45 22.13 0.19 25.34
N ALA A 46 21.83 -1.05 24.94
CA ALA A 46 22.82 -1.97 24.40
C ALA A 46 23.12 -1.76 22.91
N VAL A 47 22.38 -0.86 22.24
CA VAL A 47 22.56 -0.54 20.83
C VAL A 47 23.45 0.72 20.73
N ASP A 48 24.48 0.66 19.90
CA ASP A 48 25.24 1.85 19.53
C ASP A 48 24.49 2.66 18.45
N TRP A 49 23.55 3.50 18.89
CA TRP A 49 22.72 4.33 18.01
C TRP A 49 23.52 5.40 17.25
N SER A 50 24.75 5.68 17.67
CA SER A 50 25.62 6.60 16.93
C SER A 50 26.20 5.98 15.67
N SER A 51 26.20 4.66 15.57
CA SER A 51 26.61 3.93 14.36
C SER A 51 25.46 3.60 13.41
N VAL A 52 24.20 3.83 13.82
CA VAL A 52 22.99 3.51 13.06
C VAL A 52 22.41 4.76 12.39
N GLN A 53 21.91 4.64 11.17
CA GLN A 53 21.40 5.76 10.37
C GLN A 53 19.87 5.79 10.32
N HIS A 54 19.29 6.99 10.45
CA HIS A 54 17.90 7.28 10.13
C HIS A 54 17.79 8.33 9.00
N ALA A 55 16.60 8.84 8.73
CA ALA A 55 16.32 9.74 7.60
C ALA A 55 17.20 11.01 7.56
N TYR A 56 17.69 11.48 8.71
CA TYR A 56 18.40 12.76 8.83
C TYR A 56 19.82 12.62 9.38
N GLY A 57 20.33 11.39 9.56
CA GLY A 57 21.68 11.14 10.05
C GLY A 57 21.75 10.02 11.09
N GLN A 58 22.62 10.19 12.10
CA GLN A 58 22.80 9.20 13.16
C GLN A 58 21.59 9.14 14.11
N ALA A 59 21.19 7.94 14.53
CA ALA A 59 19.96 7.68 15.27
C ALA A 59 20.04 7.94 16.78
N VAL A 60 20.83 8.93 17.24
CA VAL A 60 21.13 9.17 18.65
C VAL A 60 19.93 9.58 19.49
N GLU A 61 18.86 10.15 18.90
CA GLU A 61 17.63 10.53 19.56
C GLU A 61 16.60 9.41 19.69
N VAL A 62 16.74 8.34 18.93
CA VAL A 62 15.77 7.21 18.92
C VAL A 62 15.59 6.57 20.30
N PRO A 63 16.65 6.33 21.13
CA PRO A 63 16.48 5.81 22.48
C PRO A 63 15.58 6.63 23.39
N ASP A 64 15.72 7.95 23.35
CA ASP A 64 14.87 8.86 24.16
C ASP A 64 13.40 8.78 23.72
N LEU A 65 13.14 8.73 22.41
CA LEU A 65 11.79 8.55 21.87
C LEU A 65 11.20 7.20 22.30
N LEU A 66 11.95 6.10 22.20
CA LEU A 66 11.51 4.77 22.66
C LEU A 66 11.19 4.77 24.16
N GLY A 67 12.02 5.43 24.98
CA GLY A 67 11.78 5.59 26.41
C GLY A 67 10.47 6.33 26.72
N ARG A 68 10.13 7.36 25.93
CA ARG A 68 8.89 8.15 26.09
C ARG A 68 7.62 7.38 25.76
N LEU A 69 7.66 6.30 24.98
CA LEU A 69 6.47 5.50 24.63
C LEU A 69 5.72 4.92 25.85
N ARG A 70 6.40 4.80 27.00
CA ARG A 70 5.81 4.34 28.26
C ARG A 70 5.54 5.49 29.26
N SER A 71 5.68 6.76 28.85
CA SER A 71 5.37 7.91 29.69
C SER A 71 3.91 7.89 30.15
N ARG A 72 3.65 8.44 31.35
CA ARG A 72 2.29 8.71 31.83
C ARG A 72 1.64 9.87 31.07
N ASP A 73 2.43 10.79 30.55
CA ASP A 73 1.98 11.91 29.75
C ASP A 73 1.64 11.45 28.32
N ARG A 74 0.36 11.61 27.95
CA ARG A 74 -0.17 11.23 26.64
C ARG A 74 0.48 12.03 25.49
N GLU A 75 0.72 13.33 25.71
CA GLU A 75 1.30 14.19 24.68
C GLU A 75 2.77 13.83 24.43
N ALA A 76 3.52 13.49 25.49
CA ALA A 76 4.88 13.00 25.37
C ALA A 76 4.92 11.68 24.55
N ARG A 77 3.97 10.76 24.76
CA ARG A 77 3.88 9.53 23.96
C ARG A 77 3.54 9.82 22.52
N ARG A 78 2.54 10.68 22.27
CA ARG A 78 2.13 11.08 20.91
C ARG A 78 3.29 11.69 20.13
N SER A 79 3.98 12.66 20.74
CA SER A 79 5.16 13.29 20.15
C SER A 79 6.27 12.26 19.86
N ALA A 80 6.45 11.27 20.74
CA ALA A 80 7.44 10.23 20.55
C ALA A 80 7.09 9.31 19.37
N TYR A 81 5.83 8.87 19.22
CA TYR A 81 5.39 8.09 18.06
C TYR A 81 5.55 8.87 16.76
N GLN A 82 5.20 10.18 16.76
CA GLN A 82 5.41 11.02 15.58
C GLN A 82 6.89 11.14 15.24
N GLY A 83 7.74 11.42 16.23
CA GLY A 83 9.19 11.50 16.02
C GLY A 83 9.78 10.19 15.50
N LEU A 84 9.37 9.04 16.05
CA LEU A 84 9.81 7.74 15.54
C LEU A 84 9.35 7.53 14.09
N PHE A 85 8.10 7.87 13.76
CA PHE A 85 7.61 7.78 12.39
C PHE A 85 8.48 8.62 11.45
N ASP A 86 8.71 9.88 11.77
CA ASP A 86 9.45 10.82 10.92
C ASP A 86 10.93 10.39 10.72
N LEU A 87 11.55 9.77 11.73
CA LEU A 87 12.94 9.33 11.68
C LEU A 87 13.11 7.97 11.00
N LEU A 88 12.19 7.03 11.27
CA LEU A 88 12.30 5.64 10.80
C LEU A 88 11.68 5.44 9.42
N VAL A 89 10.68 6.27 9.04
CA VAL A 89 10.00 6.17 7.74
C VAL A 89 9.84 7.57 7.16
N HIS A 90 10.67 7.92 6.20
CA HIS A 90 10.60 9.23 5.56
C HIS A 90 10.28 9.08 4.06
N GLN A 91 9.17 9.67 3.61
CA GLN A 91 8.72 9.61 2.21
C GLN A 91 8.67 8.16 1.66
N GLY A 92 8.21 7.22 2.47
CA GLY A 92 8.12 5.80 2.11
C GLY A 92 9.45 5.02 2.20
N SER A 93 10.59 5.70 2.37
CA SER A 93 11.88 5.05 2.56
C SER A 93 12.06 4.57 4.01
N ARG A 94 12.72 3.44 4.18
CA ARG A 94 13.14 2.86 5.47
C ARG A 94 14.65 2.92 5.56
N TYR A 95 15.15 3.03 6.78
CA TYR A 95 16.57 3.23 7.09
C TYR A 95 17.08 2.11 7.99
N GLU A 96 18.38 2.09 8.27
CA GLU A 96 18.96 1.11 9.17
C GLU A 96 18.28 1.11 10.54
N ALA A 97 18.01 2.31 11.09
CA ALA A 97 17.31 2.49 12.36
C ALA A 97 15.92 1.87 12.38
N SER A 98 15.22 1.75 11.22
CA SER A 98 13.90 1.14 11.15
C SER A 98 13.92 -0.31 11.62
N ALA A 99 14.87 -1.10 11.11
CA ALA A 99 15.02 -2.50 11.53
C ALA A 99 15.46 -2.63 12.99
N VAL A 100 16.36 -1.75 13.43
CA VAL A 100 16.94 -1.78 14.80
C VAL A 100 15.90 -1.38 15.85
N ALA A 101 15.05 -0.39 15.57
CA ALA A 101 13.99 0.08 16.49
C ALA A 101 12.78 -0.88 16.55
N THR A 102 12.52 -1.63 15.50
CA THR A 102 11.33 -2.49 15.36
C THR A 102 11.13 -3.46 16.53
N PRO A 103 12.12 -4.20 17.05
CA PRO A 103 11.89 -5.11 18.17
C PRO A 103 11.32 -4.44 19.42
N PHE A 104 11.68 -3.19 19.69
CA PHE A 104 11.17 -2.42 20.84
C PHE A 104 9.71 -2.00 20.64
N LEU A 105 9.31 -1.67 19.41
CA LEU A 105 7.92 -1.40 19.07
C LEU A 105 7.06 -2.67 19.14
N VAL A 106 7.60 -3.83 18.73
CA VAL A 106 6.94 -5.14 18.88
C VAL A 106 6.71 -5.45 20.35
N GLU A 107 7.65 -5.15 21.25
CA GLU A 107 7.47 -5.30 22.70
C GLU A 107 6.33 -4.43 23.24
N ILE A 108 6.12 -3.21 22.71
CA ILE A 108 4.97 -2.37 23.07
C ILE A 108 3.66 -3.06 22.65
N VAL A 109 3.59 -3.59 21.43
CA VAL A 109 2.39 -4.32 20.97
C VAL A 109 2.12 -5.56 21.80
N ALA A 110 3.18 -6.29 22.19
CA ALA A 110 3.08 -7.52 22.97
C ALA A 110 2.69 -7.30 24.45
N ASP A 111 2.95 -6.12 25.01
CA ASP A 111 2.66 -5.81 26.41
C ASP A 111 1.23 -5.29 26.57
N PRO A 112 0.29 -6.08 27.15
CA PRO A 112 -1.10 -5.65 27.31
C PRO A 112 -1.30 -4.45 28.26
N LYS A 113 -0.25 -4.07 29.00
CA LYS A 113 -0.25 -2.91 29.91
C LYS A 113 0.36 -1.67 29.27
N ALA A 114 1.01 -1.79 28.12
CA ALA A 114 1.58 -0.64 27.43
C ALA A 114 0.47 0.27 26.90
N PRO A 115 0.59 1.59 27.07
CA PRO A 115 -0.38 2.53 26.52
C PRO A 115 -0.21 2.63 24.99
N ASP A 116 -1.30 3.04 24.34
CA ASP A 116 -1.31 3.41 22.91
C ASP A 116 -0.69 2.35 21.98
N ARG A 117 -0.89 1.05 22.27
CA ARG A 117 -0.39 -0.10 21.48
C ARG A 117 -0.79 -0.01 20.00
N PHE A 118 -1.94 0.58 19.71
CA PHE A 118 -2.40 0.81 18.35
C PHE A 118 -1.44 1.71 17.54
N ALA A 119 -0.85 2.74 18.18
CA ALA A 119 0.12 3.62 17.52
C ALA A 119 1.42 2.89 17.17
N ALA A 120 1.84 1.93 18.03
CA ALA A 120 2.96 1.06 17.70
C ALA A 120 2.64 0.18 16.47
N CYS A 121 1.41 -0.34 16.34
CA CYS A 121 1.00 -1.08 15.13
C CYS A 121 1.05 -0.21 13.88
N GLN A 122 0.66 1.08 13.95
CA GLN A 122 0.72 2.01 12.81
C GLN A 122 2.16 2.27 12.37
N VAL A 123 3.07 2.56 13.31
CA VAL A 123 4.49 2.75 12.98
C VAL A 123 5.10 1.48 12.41
N LEU A 124 4.76 0.30 12.95
CA LEU A 124 5.22 -0.99 12.44
C LEU A 124 4.69 -1.30 11.03
N ALA A 125 3.45 -0.93 10.71
CA ALA A 125 2.93 -1.06 9.34
C ALA A 125 3.73 -0.19 8.37
N ALA A 126 4.00 1.07 8.72
CA ALA A 126 4.83 1.94 7.91
C ALA A 126 6.29 1.42 7.78
N ILE A 127 6.87 0.88 8.84
CA ILE A 127 8.20 0.22 8.78
C ILE A 127 8.16 -0.98 7.83
N ALA A 128 7.09 -1.77 7.84
CA ALA A 128 6.97 -2.94 6.97
C ALA A 128 6.94 -2.54 5.49
N VAL A 129 6.07 -1.62 5.10
CA VAL A 129 5.80 -1.35 3.68
C VAL A 129 6.29 0.01 3.18
N GLY A 130 6.60 0.96 4.07
CA GLY A 130 6.95 2.33 3.74
C GLY A 130 5.73 3.13 3.32
N ASP A 131 5.44 3.16 2.04
CA ASP A 131 4.26 3.77 1.46
C ASP A 131 3.27 2.70 0.96
N GLU A 132 2.06 2.69 1.53
CA GLU A 132 1.02 1.71 1.21
C GLU A 132 0.59 1.78 -0.26
N SER A 133 0.49 2.98 -0.83
CA SER A 133 0.06 3.16 -2.20
C SER A 133 1.05 2.56 -3.18
N SER A 134 2.33 2.82 -3.00
CA SER A 134 3.40 2.20 -3.79
C SER A 134 3.43 0.69 -3.62
N TRP A 135 3.27 0.19 -2.39
CA TRP A 135 3.22 -1.25 -2.14
C TRP A 135 2.06 -1.96 -2.83
N LEU A 136 0.87 -1.36 -2.82
CA LEU A 136 -0.33 -1.89 -3.49
C LEU A 136 -0.23 -1.84 -5.01
N ILE A 137 0.49 -0.85 -5.56
CA ILE A 137 0.76 -0.73 -7.00
C ILE A 137 1.79 -1.74 -7.45
N ASP A 138 2.95 -1.75 -6.80
CA ASP A 138 4.13 -2.47 -7.26
C ASP A 138 4.09 -3.97 -6.90
N ARG A 139 3.35 -4.34 -5.83
CA ARG A 139 3.25 -5.71 -5.31
C ARG A 139 4.60 -6.40 -5.25
N PRO A 140 5.53 -5.90 -4.44
CA PRO A 140 6.90 -6.36 -4.46
C PRO A 140 6.97 -7.85 -4.07
N ASP A 141 7.66 -8.63 -4.90
CA ASP A 141 8.10 -9.97 -4.52
C ASP A 141 9.24 -9.87 -3.50
N VAL A 142 8.85 -9.89 -2.21
CA VAL A 142 9.80 -9.73 -1.09
C VAL A 142 10.84 -10.85 -1.09
N ALA A 143 10.47 -12.08 -1.47
CA ALA A 143 11.42 -13.19 -1.55
C ALA A 143 12.46 -12.96 -2.65
N LYS A 144 12.03 -12.44 -3.80
CA LYS A 144 12.95 -12.04 -4.89
C LYS A 144 13.84 -10.87 -4.45
N ALA A 145 13.27 -9.84 -3.81
CA ALA A 145 14.01 -8.69 -3.32
C ALA A 145 15.07 -9.11 -2.29
N ARG A 146 14.75 -10.02 -1.37
CA ARG A 146 15.68 -10.58 -0.38
C ARG A 146 16.86 -11.30 -1.06
N ARG A 147 16.59 -12.17 -2.02
CA ARG A 147 17.64 -12.86 -2.81
C ARG A 147 18.51 -11.85 -3.59
N GLU A 148 17.92 -10.76 -4.05
CA GLU A 148 18.66 -9.71 -4.76
C GLU A 148 19.59 -8.95 -3.83
N VAL A 149 19.13 -8.56 -2.64
CA VAL A 149 19.95 -7.93 -1.59
C VAL A 149 21.13 -8.84 -1.21
N GLU A 150 20.90 -10.13 -1.01
CA GLU A 150 21.95 -11.11 -0.71
C GLU A 150 23.01 -11.17 -1.85
N ARG A 151 22.58 -11.20 -3.11
CA ARG A 151 23.47 -11.21 -4.26
C ARG A 151 24.31 -9.93 -4.38
N GLN A 152 23.71 -8.77 -4.08
CA GLN A 152 24.39 -7.48 -4.18
C GLN A 152 25.34 -7.19 -3.01
N ALA A 153 25.16 -7.85 -1.86
CA ALA A 153 25.94 -7.60 -0.64
C ALA A 153 27.45 -7.69 -0.84
N HIS A 154 27.91 -8.50 -1.80
CA HIS A 154 29.32 -8.77 -2.07
C HIS A 154 29.84 -8.11 -3.35
N LEU A 155 29.01 -7.32 -4.05
CA LEU A 155 29.42 -6.68 -5.29
C LEU A 155 30.20 -5.40 -4.99
N THR A 156 31.27 -5.19 -5.76
CA THR A 156 31.99 -3.92 -5.77
C THR A 156 31.17 -2.84 -6.48
N ARG A 157 31.52 -1.56 -6.26
CA ARG A 157 30.90 -0.43 -6.96
C ARG A 157 30.88 -0.64 -8.47
N ALA A 158 32.02 -1.00 -9.07
CA ALA A 158 32.11 -1.21 -10.51
C ALA A 158 31.20 -2.35 -11.03
N GLN A 159 31.01 -3.41 -10.24
CA GLN A 159 30.07 -4.50 -10.57
C GLN A 159 28.60 -4.05 -10.46
N LEU A 160 28.27 -3.19 -9.49
CA LEU A 160 26.93 -2.60 -9.38
C LEU A 160 26.65 -1.65 -10.55
N GLU A 161 27.60 -0.79 -10.92
CA GLU A 161 27.49 0.12 -12.07
C GLU A 161 27.33 -0.67 -13.39
N GLN A 162 28.09 -1.75 -13.58
CA GLN A 162 27.94 -2.62 -14.76
C GLN A 162 26.54 -3.26 -14.80
N LYS A 163 26.07 -3.79 -13.68
CA LYS A 163 24.73 -4.37 -13.58
C LYS A 163 23.63 -3.37 -13.89
N GLN A 164 23.77 -2.13 -13.44
CA GLN A 164 22.84 -1.04 -13.72
C GLN A 164 22.86 -0.67 -15.21
N ALA A 165 24.05 -0.62 -15.84
CA ALA A 165 24.20 -0.39 -17.27
C ALA A 165 23.58 -1.53 -18.10
N ASP A 166 23.80 -2.78 -17.71
CA ASP A 166 23.21 -3.96 -18.36
C ASP A 166 21.68 -3.95 -18.26
N TRP A 167 21.13 -3.55 -17.10
CA TRP A 167 19.70 -3.40 -16.92
C TRP A 167 19.11 -2.32 -17.82
N ALA A 168 19.81 -1.18 -17.98
CA ALA A 168 19.35 -0.12 -18.87
C ALA A 168 19.38 -0.58 -20.34
N ALA A 169 20.44 -1.27 -20.75
CA ALA A 169 20.59 -1.80 -22.10
C ALA A 169 19.57 -2.90 -22.44
N ALA A 170 19.10 -3.64 -21.44
CA ALA A 170 18.13 -4.73 -21.61
C ALA A 170 16.67 -4.26 -21.81
N GLY A 171 16.41 -2.95 -21.91
CA GLY A 171 15.08 -2.42 -22.24
C GLY A 171 14.59 -2.94 -23.58
N SER A 172 13.33 -3.35 -23.65
CA SER A 172 12.70 -3.97 -24.83
C SER A 172 12.52 -3.00 -26.00
N THR A 173 12.33 -1.71 -25.70
CA THR A 173 12.16 -0.63 -26.65
C THR A 173 13.24 0.45 -26.49
N ASP A 174 13.43 1.30 -27.52
CA ASP A 174 14.32 2.46 -27.41
C ASP A 174 13.85 3.44 -26.35
N HIS A 175 12.55 3.62 -26.21
CA HIS A 175 11.95 4.44 -25.14
C HIS A 175 12.33 3.90 -23.77
N GLU A 176 12.14 2.61 -23.54
CA GLU A 176 12.46 1.97 -22.25
C GLU A 176 13.96 2.07 -21.92
N ARG A 177 14.83 1.82 -22.90
CA ARG A 177 16.29 1.98 -22.72
C ARG A 177 16.66 3.41 -22.34
N ARG A 178 16.08 4.41 -23.01
CA ARG A 178 16.29 5.83 -22.66
C ARG A 178 15.76 6.17 -21.27
N ALA A 179 14.56 5.69 -20.90
CA ALA A 179 13.97 5.93 -19.59
C ALA A 179 14.83 5.32 -18.46
N ARG A 180 15.30 4.08 -18.64
CA ARG A 180 16.20 3.41 -17.70
C ARG A 180 17.57 4.11 -17.59
N ALA A 181 18.15 4.55 -18.71
CA ALA A 181 19.39 5.31 -18.70
C ALA A 181 19.26 6.64 -17.95
N ARG A 182 18.18 7.40 -18.20
CA ARG A 182 17.89 8.64 -17.43
C ARG A 182 17.76 8.39 -15.94
N ARG A 183 17.10 7.29 -15.54
CA ARG A 183 16.99 6.93 -14.12
C ARG A 183 18.36 6.68 -13.49
N ASN A 184 19.26 6.04 -14.22
CA ASN A 184 20.63 5.76 -13.76
C ASN A 184 21.45 7.03 -13.52
N GLU A 185 21.19 8.13 -14.26
CA GLU A 185 21.90 9.41 -14.09
C GLU A 185 21.66 10.04 -12.70
N PHE A 186 20.54 9.71 -12.04
CA PHE A 186 20.16 10.22 -10.72
C PHE A 186 20.35 9.20 -9.59
N SER A 187 20.96 8.05 -9.87
CA SER A 187 21.13 6.92 -8.97
C SER A 187 22.59 6.84 -8.49
N ASP A 188 22.77 6.59 -7.18
CA ASP A 188 24.05 6.13 -6.64
C ASP A 188 23.93 4.66 -6.24
N VAL A 189 24.66 3.80 -6.92
CA VAL A 189 24.52 2.34 -6.83
C VAL A 189 24.77 1.77 -5.43
N GLU A 190 25.62 2.43 -4.62
CA GLU A 190 25.89 1.99 -3.26
C GLU A 190 24.78 2.43 -2.32
N SER A 191 24.29 3.67 -2.48
CA SER A 191 23.13 4.17 -1.74
C SER A 191 21.87 3.36 -2.05
N ASP A 192 21.63 3.01 -3.32
CA ASP A 192 20.50 2.18 -3.74
C ASP A 192 20.58 0.76 -3.16
N ARG A 193 21.77 0.15 -3.16
CA ARG A 193 22.02 -1.15 -2.52
C ARG A 193 21.74 -1.10 -1.02
N ASP A 194 22.23 -0.07 -0.34
CA ASP A 194 22.05 0.08 1.10
C ASP A 194 20.57 0.36 1.45
N ALA A 195 19.89 1.19 0.66
CA ALA A 195 18.44 1.42 0.80
C ALA A 195 17.65 0.11 0.62
N ALA A 196 17.95 -0.69 -0.40
CA ALA A 196 17.29 -1.98 -0.60
C ALA A 196 17.54 -2.94 0.57
N ARG A 197 18.76 -2.99 1.10
CA ARG A 197 19.12 -3.78 2.28
C ARG A 197 18.33 -3.34 3.51
N TRP A 198 18.23 -2.03 3.77
CA TRP A 198 17.48 -1.49 4.91
C TRP A 198 15.99 -1.75 4.80
N GLN A 199 15.42 -1.64 3.61
CA GLN A 199 14.01 -1.95 3.38
C GLN A 199 13.67 -3.41 3.68
N ILE A 200 14.49 -4.36 3.22
CA ILE A 200 14.29 -5.78 3.49
C ILE A 200 14.52 -6.09 4.97
N ALA A 201 15.55 -5.52 5.60
CA ALA A 201 15.81 -5.70 7.03
C ALA A 201 14.65 -5.15 7.90
N ALA A 202 14.08 -3.99 7.54
CA ALA A 202 12.93 -3.39 8.23
C ALA A 202 11.68 -4.27 8.09
N TYR A 203 11.39 -4.76 6.88
CA TYR A 203 10.29 -5.69 6.63
C TYR A 203 10.45 -6.98 7.44
N ASP A 204 11.61 -7.62 7.41
CA ASP A 204 11.87 -8.87 8.12
C ASP A 204 11.80 -8.69 9.63
N ALA A 205 12.28 -7.55 10.15
CA ALA A 205 12.16 -7.21 11.58
C ALA A 205 10.68 -7.05 11.99
N ALA A 206 9.86 -6.37 11.17
CA ALA A 206 8.43 -6.22 11.41
C ALA A 206 7.71 -7.58 11.29
N ARG A 207 8.02 -8.39 10.28
CA ARG A 207 7.47 -9.75 10.10
C ARG A 207 7.73 -10.66 11.30
N ALA A 208 8.89 -10.57 11.92
CA ALA A 208 9.22 -11.34 13.12
C ALA A 208 8.28 -11.04 14.31
N GLY A 209 7.56 -9.92 14.29
CA GLY A 209 6.55 -9.53 15.29
C GLY A 209 5.18 -10.16 15.08
N VAL A 210 4.91 -10.90 14.00
CA VAL A 210 3.59 -11.48 13.66
C VAL A 210 2.95 -12.23 14.84
N PRO A 211 3.64 -13.03 15.64
CA PRO A 211 3.03 -13.68 16.81
C PRO A 211 2.45 -12.68 17.82
N ALA A 212 3.08 -11.51 18.00
CA ALA A 212 2.57 -10.46 18.88
C ALA A 212 1.34 -9.76 18.30
N TYR A 213 1.30 -9.56 16.98
CA TYR A 213 0.17 -8.95 16.27
C TYR A 213 -1.05 -9.88 16.28
N LEU A 214 -0.85 -11.18 16.08
CA LEU A 214 -1.90 -12.19 16.24
C LEU A 214 -2.50 -12.20 17.66
N ALA A 215 -1.66 -12.13 18.69
CA ALA A 215 -2.14 -12.01 20.07
C ALA A 215 -2.91 -10.69 20.32
N ALA A 216 -2.54 -9.61 19.63
CA ALA A 216 -3.20 -8.31 19.73
C ALA A 216 -4.62 -8.29 19.12
N LEU A 217 -4.97 -9.23 18.23
CA LEU A 217 -6.34 -9.41 17.72
C LEU A 217 -7.35 -9.77 18.81
N ALA A 218 -6.91 -10.34 19.94
CA ALA A 218 -7.73 -10.63 21.10
C ALA A 218 -7.73 -9.50 22.16
N SER A 219 -7.18 -8.32 21.86
CA SER A 219 -7.13 -7.18 22.78
C SER A 219 -8.56 -6.70 23.12
N PRO A 220 -8.86 -6.32 24.39
CA PRO A 220 -10.13 -5.67 24.72
C PRO A 220 -10.27 -4.28 24.07
N GLU A 221 -9.15 -3.67 23.64
CA GLU A 221 -9.11 -2.35 23.05
C GLU A 221 -9.38 -2.42 21.54
N THR A 222 -10.52 -1.87 21.09
CA THR A 222 -10.91 -1.83 19.67
C THR A 222 -9.83 -1.24 18.75
N PRO A 223 -9.16 -0.10 19.08
CA PRO A 223 -8.10 0.43 18.23
C PRO A 223 -6.91 -0.53 18.07
N VAL A 224 -6.59 -1.31 19.10
CA VAL A 224 -5.50 -2.29 19.02
C VAL A 224 -5.86 -3.42 18.06
N ARG A 225 -7.09 -3.98 18.16
CA ARG A 225 -7.55 -5.04 17.23
C ARG A 225 -7.57 -4.55 15.78
N LEU A 226 -8.08 -3.32 15.57
CA LEU A 226 -8.16 -2.69 14.26
C LEU A 226 -6.78 -2.57 13.60
N HIS A 227 -5.83 -1.95 14.31
CA HIS A 227 -4.50 -1.71 13.74
C HIS A 227 -3.61 -2.95 13.71
N ALA A 228 -3.86 -3.94 14.58
CA ALA A 228 -3.22 -5.25 14.46
C ALA A 228 -3.70 -6.00 13.20
N ALA A 229 -5.00 -5.97 12.89
CA ALA A 229 -5.53 -6.54 11.65
C ALA A 229 -4.95 -5.84 10.41
N HIS A 230 -4.88 -4.50 10.42
CA HIS A 230 -4.23 -3.72 9.35
C HIS A 230 -2.76 -4.10 9.17
N LEU A 231 -1.99 -4.18 10.26
CA LEU A 231 -0.57 -4.54 10.23
C LEU A 231 -0.35 -5.95 9.65
N LEU A 232 -1.20 -6.90 10.00
CA LEU A 232 -1.11 -8.29 9.51
C LEU A 232 -1.35 -8.40 7.99
N ALA A 233 -2.03 -7.45 7.36
CA ALA A 233 -2.26 -7.42 5.92
C ALA A 233 -0.98 -7.48 5.07
N TRP A 234 0.15 -7.07 5.64
CA TRP A 234 1.40 -6.85 4.92
C TRP A 234 2.36 -8.05 4.95
N PHE A 235 1.96 -9.19 5.55
CA PHE A 235 2.83 -10.36 5.70
C PHE A 235 2.23 -11.62 5.05
N PRO A 236 2.03 -11.65 3.71
CA PRO A 236 1.46 -12.82 3.03
C PRO A 236 2.33 -14.08 3.16
N GLU A 237 3.62 -13.96 3.51
CA GLU A 237 4.51 -15.09 3.80
C GLU A 237 4.08 -15.86 5.06
N GLU A 238 3.34 -15.20 5.99
CA GLU A 238 2.84 -15.75 7.26
C GLU A 238 1.35 -16.16 7.18
N ARG A 239 0.80 -16.29 5.98
CA ARG A 239 -0.63 -16.56 5.75
C ARG A 239 -1.16 -17.77 6.50
N GLU A 240 -0.34 -18.82 6.69
CA GLU A 240 -0.75 -20.04 7.39
C GLU A 240 -1.18 -19.79 8.83
N SER A 241 -0.58 -18.79 9.49
CA SER A 241 -0.95 -18.37 10.84
C SER A 241 -1.94 -17.21 10.84
N ILE A 242 -1.90 -16.32 9.83
CA ILE A 242 -2.72 -15.11 9.77
C ILE A 242 -4.14 -15.42 9.28
N ALA A 243 -4.31 -16.24 8.25
CA ALA A 243 -5.62 -16.47 7.63
C ALA A 243 -6.66 -17.05 8.60
N PRO A 244 -6.39 -18.10 9.40
CA PRO A 244 -7.35 -18.61 10.37
C PRO A 244 -7.70 -17.58 11.47
N ALA A 245 -6.72 -16.78 11.89
CA ALA A 245 -6.93 -15.75 12.91
C ALA A 245 -7.84 -14.61 12.39
N LEU A 246 -7.65 -14.18 11.13
CA LEU A 246 -8.53 -13.19 10.49
C LEU A 246 -9.92 -13.76 10.24
N ALA A 247 -10.06 -15.02 9.78
CA ALA A 247 -11.36 -15.66 9.60
C ALA A 247 -12.15 -15.71 10.92
N HIS A 248 -11.48 -16.09 12.00
CA HIS A 248 -12.08 -16.08 13.35
C HIS A 248 -12.50 -14.67 13.78
N LEU A 249 -11.61 -13.68 13.59
CA LEU A 249 -11.90 -12.27 13.95
C LEU A 249 -13.11 -11.76 13.15
N ILE A 250 -13.14 -11.94 11.83
CA ILE A 250 -14.25 -11.53 10.96
C ILE A 250 -15.57 -12.15 11.44
N GLY A 251 -15.57 -13.44 11.80
CA GLY A 251 -16.76 -14.15 12.27
C GLY A 251 -17.29 -13.66 13.61
N ALA A 252 -16.42 -13.27 14.55
CA ALA A 252 -16.77 -12.99 15.94
C ALA A 252 -16.80 -11.50 16.31
N GLU A 253 -16.22 -10.61 15.51
CA GLU A 253 -16.03 -9.19 15.85
C GLU A 253 -17.34 -8.38 15.80
N PRO A 254 -17.71 -7.69 16.89
CA PRO A 254 -18.90 -6.85 16.92
C PRO A 254 -18.68 -5.43 16.35
N GLN A 255 -17.41 -4.98 16.20
CA GLN A 255 -17.11 -3.63 15.77
C GLN A 255 -16.91 -3.57 14.24
N PRO A 256 -17.79 -2.88 13.49
CA PRO A 256 -17.76 -2.88 12.03
C PRO A 256 -16.40 -2.49 11.44
N MET A 257 -15.68 -1.52 12.05
CA MET A 257 -14.40 -1.06 11.51
C MET A 257 -13.25 -2.04 11.73
N VAL A 258 -13.32 -2.87 12.77
CA VAL A 258 -12.34 -3.96 12.97
C VAL A 258 -12.59 -5.07 11.95
N THR A 259 -13.87 -5.44 11.74
CA THR A 259 -14.26 -6.37 10.67
C THR A 259 -13.80 -5.85 9.30
N ALA A 260 -13.99 -4.55 9.05
CA ALA A 260 -13.57 -3.90 7.81
C ALA A 260 -12.06 -4.03 7.58
N ALA A 261 -11.23 -3.69 8.59
CA ALA A 261 -9.78 -3.83 8.51
C ALA A 261 -9.34 -5.29 8.30
N ALA A 262 -9.96 -6.23 9.05
CA ALA A 262 -9.67 -7.66 8.92
C ALA A 262 -10.07 -8.22 7.54
N SER A 263 -11.18 -7.72 6.96
CA SER A 263 -11.65 -8.13 5.63
C SER A 263 -10.68 -7.75 4.52
N VAL A 264 -10.16 -6.51 4.57
CA VAL A 264 -9.16 -6.06 3.59
C VAL A 264 -7.84 -6.81 3.80
N ALA A 265 -7.43 -7.01 5.07
CA ALA A 265 -6.24 -7.79 5.39
C ALA A 265 -6.33 -9.22 4.84
N ALA A 266 -7.50 -9.87 4.97
CA ALA A 266 -7.76 -11.19 4.41
C ALA A 266 -7.56 -11.21 2.88
N GLY A 267 -8.03 -10.17 2.17
CA GLY A 267 -7.84 -10.03 0.72
C GLY A 267 -6.39 -9.76 0.30
N LEU A 268 -5.56 -9.20 1.18
CA LEU A 268 -4.16 -8.88 0.88
C LEU A 268 -3.19 -10.02 1.22
N CYS A 269 -3.42 -10.73 2.31
CA CYS A 269 -2.51 -11.79 2.79
C CYS A 269 -3.08 -13.20 2.67
N GLY A 270 -4.37 -13.37 2.35
CA GLY A 270 -5.01 -14.68 2.19
C GLY A 270 -4.54 -15.43 0.94
N GLY A 271 -4.73 -16.75 0.95
CA GLY A 271 -4.54 -17.57 -0.24
C GLY A 271 -5.75 -17.48 -1.18
N ALA A 272 -5.51 -17.57 -2.48
CA ALA A 272 -6.60 -17.55 -3.46
C ALA A 272 -7.62 -18.67 -3.14
N ASP A 273 -8.91 -18.29 -3.15
CA ASP A 273 -10.05 -19.19 -2.86
C ASP A 273 -9.97 -19.90 -1.50
N ASP A 274 -9.27 -19.33 -0.51
CA ASP A 274 -9.22 -19.86 0.85
C ASP A 274 -10.64 -20.02 1.43
N PRO A 275 -11.11 -21.24 1.71
CA PRO A 275 -12.52 -21.48 2.03
C PRO A 275 -12.94 -20.91 3.39
N GLU A 276 -12.03 -20.83 4.37
CA GLU A 276 -12.35 -20.25 5.69
C GLU A 276 -12.53 -18.75 5.58
N LEU A 277 -11.64 -18.06 4.87
CA LEU A 277 -11.73 -16.63 4.63
C LEU A 277 -12.93 -16.28 3.76
N VAL A 278 -13.14 -17.00 2.65
CA VAL A 278 -14.30 -16.79 1.76
C VAL A 278 -15.62 -16.96 2.50
N ASN A 279 -15.75 -18.00 3.33
CA ASN A 279 -16.94 -18.24 4.12
C ASN A 279 -17.17 -17.13 5.19
N ALA A 280 -16.12 -16.73 5.92
CA ALA A 280 -16.19 -15.69 6.94
C ALA A 280 -16.60 -14.34 6.33
N LEU A 281 -16.00 -13.95 5.20
CA LEU A 281 -16.33 -12.73 4.47
C LEU A 281 -17.74 -12.78 3.88
N SER A 282 -18.14 -13.89 3.24
CA SER A 282 -19.46 -14.04 2.64
C SER A 282 -20.59 -13.90 3.67
N ALA A 283 -20.38 -14.37 4.89
CA ALA A 283 -21.35 -14.20 5.99
C ALA A 283 -21.55 -12.71 6.40
N ARG A 284 -20.59 -11.83 6.11
CA ARG A 284 -20.63 -10.40 6.43
C ARG A 284 -21.04 -9.51 5.25
N ARG A 285 -21.22 -10.06 4.04
CA ARG A 285 -21.58 -9.30 2.83
C ARG A 285 -22.89 -8.51 2.95
N GLY A 286 -23.82 -8.98 3.77
CA GLY A 286 -25.11 -8.30 4.05
C GLY A 286 -25.08 -7.27 5.19
N SER A 287 -23.92 -6.81 5.65
CA SER A 287 -23.83 -5.85 6.75
C SER A 287 -24.56 -4.54 6.43
N ASP A 288 -25.33 -4.02 7.39
CA ASP A 288 -25.98 -2.69 7.31
C ASP A 288 -24.94 -1.56 7.35
N ASN A 289 -23.77 -1.80 7.96
CA ASN A 289 -22.67 -0.84 7.96
C ASN A 289 -21.98 -0.81 6.60
N ARG A 290 -22.09 0.32 5.89
CA ARG A 290 -21.56 0.48 4.54
C ARG A 290 -20.04 0.29 4.44
N GLY A 291 -19.29 0.83 5.42
CA GLY A 291 -17.84 0.68 5.46
C GLY A 291 -17.39 -0.77 5.63
N GLU A 292 -18.06 -1.51 6.52
CA GLU A 292 -17.85 -2.95 6.69
C GLU A 292 -18.20 -3.71 5.40
N ARG A 293 -19.41 -3.50 4.86
CA ARG A 293 -19.87 -4.20 3.65
C ARG A 293 -18.92 -4.00 2.47
N TRP A 294 -18.50 -2.76 2.20
CA TRP A 294 -17.56 -2.49 1.11
C TRP A 294 -16.18 -3.09 1.37
N SER A 295 -15.69 -3.07 2.61
CA SER A 295 -14.42 -3.72 2.94
C SER A 295 -14.47 -5.24 2.75
N VAL A 296 -15.61 -5.87 3.03
CA VAL A 296 -15.88 -7.28 2.74
C VAL A 296 -15.83 -7.52 1.22
N VAL A 297 -16.47 -6.66 0.43
CA VAL A 297 -16.42 -6.74 -1.05
C VAL A 297 -15.00 -6.62 -1.57
N LEU A 298 -14.22 -5.65 -1.06
CA LEU A 298 -12.82 -5.47 -1.42
C LEU A 298 -11.98 -6.70 -1.08
N GLY A 299 -12.17 -7.29 0.10
CA GLY A 299 -11.50 -8.51 0.52
C GLY A 299 -11.86 -9.71 -0.36
N LEU A 300 -13.15 -9.94 -0.61
CA LEU A 300 -13.63 -11.02 -1.47
C LEU A 300 -13.13 -10.88 -2.92
N ALA A 301 -13.20 -9.68 -3.50
CA ALA A 301 -12.77 -9.44 -4.88
C ALA A 301 -11.29 -9.73 -5.10
N ARG A 302 -10.46 -9.59 -4.05
CA ARG A 302 -9.01 -9.95 -4.09
C ARG A 302 -8.74 -11.40 -3.82
N LEU A 303 -9.62 -12.06 -3.05
CA LEU A 303 -9.42 -13.43 -2.59
C LEU A 303 -9.98 -14.47 -3.57
N VAL A 304 -11.11 -14.16 -4.21
CA VAL A 304 -11.80 -15.11 -5.11
C VAL A 304 -11.21 -15.01 -6.52
N SER A 305 -10.72 -16.12 -7.04
CA SER A 305 -10.10 -16.19 -8.38
C SER A 305 -11.06 -15.83 -9.52
N ARG A 306 -12.36 -16.08 -9.32
CA ARG A 306 -13.42 -15.74 -10.29
C ARG A 306 -14.61 -15.12 -9.57
N PRO A 307 -14.55 -13.81 -9.25
CA PRO A 307 -15.66 -13.11 -8.65
C PRO A 307 -16.89 -13.14 -9.57
N ASP A 308 -18.06 -13.38 -8.97
CA ASP A 308 -19.34 -13.37 -9.68
C ASP A 308 -19.74 -11.92 -10.08
N ARG A 309 -20.67 -11.81 -11.04
CA ARG A 309 -21.13 -10.50 -11.51
C ARG A 309 -21.70 -9.62 -10.39
N PRO A 310 -22.51 -10.11 -9.44
CA PRO A 310 -22.97 -9.32 -8.30
C PRO A 310 -21.83 -8.77 -7.43
N LEU A 311 -20.74 -9.52 -7.21
CA LEU A 311 -19.58 -9.03 -6.45
C LEU A 311 -18.86 -7.91 -7.19
N ILE A 312 -18.72 -8.02 -8.52
CA ILE A 312 -18.11 -6.97 -9.36
C ILE A 312 -18.96 -5.70 -9.34
N GLU A 313 -20.29 -5.83 -9.44
CA GLU A 313 -21.21 -4.67 -9.38
C GLU A 313 -21.17 -3.95 -8.03
N GLU A 314 -21.06 -4.70 -6.92
CA GLU A 314 -20.85 -4.11 -5.59
C GLU A 314 -19.47 -3.42 -5.48
N LEU A 315 -18.42 -3.99 -6.09
CA LEU A 315 -17.09 -3.36 -6.15
C LEU A 315 -17.13 -2.04 -6.93
N TYR A 316 -17.85 -2.00 -8.06
CA TYR A 316 -18.07 -0.76 -8.81
C TYR A 316 -18.90 0.24 -8.01
N ALA A 317 -19.93 -0.22 -7.30
CA ALA A 317 -20.69 0.65 -6.40
C ALA A 317 -19.82 1.22 -5.27
N CYS A 318 -18.84 0.48 -4.76
CA CYS A 318 -17.85 0.97 -3.81
C CYS A 318 -16.97 2.07 -4.43
N LEU A 319 -16.45 1.87 -5.63
CA LEU A 319 -15.63 2.85 -6.36
C LEU A 319 -16.33 4.21 -6.52
N PHE A 320 -17.61 4.22 -6.84
CA PHE A 320 -18.38 5.46 -7.05
C PHE A 320 -19.04 6.02 -5.79
N GLY A 321 -19.29 5.18 -4.79
CA GLY A 321 -20.02 5.55 -3.60
C GLY A 321 -19.15 5.91 -2.39
N ALA A 322 -17.86 5.58 -2.40
CA ALA A 322 -16.91 5.93 -1.35
C ALA A 322 -16.35 7.33 -1.60
N VAL A 323 -17.14 8.36 -1.28
CA VAL A 323 -16.76 9.75 -1.43
C VAL A 323 -16.08 10.24 -0.14
N GLY A 324 -14.82 10.66 -0.26
CA GLY A 324 -14.00 11.15 0.85
C GLY A 324 -13.48 10.04 1.79
N PRO A 325 -12.60 10.41 2.73
CA PRO A 325 -12.00 9.44 3.64
C PRO A 325 -13.05 8.78 4.55
N VAL A 326 -13.03 7.45 4.61
CA VAL A 326 -13.87 6.69 5.54
C VAL A 326 -13.25 6.75 6.93
N PRO A 327 -13.92 7.33 7.94
CA PRO A 327 -13.37 7.48 9.28
C PRO A 327 -12.93 6.14 9.87
N TYR A 328 -11.74 6.12 10.46
CA TYR A 328 -11.13 4.94 11.11
C TYR A 328 -10.83 3.76 10.17
N TRP A 329 -11.00 3.91 8.87
CA TRP A 329 -10.55 2.91 7.92
C TRP A 329 -9.04 3.07 7.70
N PRO A 330 -8.19 2.04 8.01
CA PRO A 330 -6.76 2.28 8.15
C PRO A 330 -5.99 2.27 6.83
N MET A 331 -6.56 1.70 5.75
CA MET A 331 -5.88 1.58 4.46
C MET A 331 -5.90 2.92 3.70
N LEU A 332 -4.82 3.28 3.03
CA LEU A 332 -4.71 4.48 2.19
C LEU A 332 -5.30 5.74 2.85
N ASN A 333 -5.10 5.92 4.16
CA ASN A 333 -5.64 7.06 4.93
C ASN A 333 -7.17 7.23 4.83
N GLY A 334 -7.90 6.15 4.64
CA GLY A 334 -9.35 6.16 4.50
C GLY A 334 -9.86 6.21 3.05
N ASP A 335 -9.00 6.30 2.05
CA ASP A 335 -9.39 6.37 0.64
C ASP A 335 -9.78 4.98 0.11
N MET A 336 -11.03 4.63 0.38
CA MET A 336 -11.62 3.35 -0.04
C MET A 336 -11.89 3.32 -1.55
N ALA A 337 -12.15 4.46 -2.18
CA ALA A 337 -12.39 4.53 -3.63
C ALA A 337 -11.11 4.21 -4.41
N THR A 338 -9.97 4.78 -4.01
CA THR A 338 -8.67 4.42 -4.59
C THR A 338 -8.34 2.95 -4.37
N PHE A 339 -8.62 2.41 -3.18
CA PHE A 339 -8.39 0.98 -2.93
C PHE A 339 -9.29 0.10 -3.82
N ALA A 340 -10.54 0.50 -4.08
CA ALA A 340 -11.44 -0.17 -5.02
C ALA A 340 -10.89 -0.11 -6.45
N ALA A 341 -10.38 1.05 -6.89
CA ALA A 341 -9.76 1.20 -8.21
C ALA A 341 -8.56 0.25 -8.40
N LEU A 342 -7.67 0.16 -7.39
CA LEU A 342 -6.54 -0.77 -7.41
C LEU A 342 -7.00 -2.23 -7.37
N THR A 343 -8.14 -2.54 -6.76
CA THR A 343 -8.73 -3.89 -6.78
C THR A 343 -9.32 -4.22 -8.15
N ILE A 344 -10.00 -3.28 -8.79
CA ILE A 344 -10.57 -3.43 -10.15
C ILE A 344 -9.44 -3.63 -11.18
N ARG A 345 -8.34 -2.87 -11.08
CA ARG A 345 -7.14 -3.06 -11.91
C ARG A 345 -6.67 -4.51 -11.93
N ASP A 346 -6.79 -5.18 -10.78
CA ASP A 346 -6.27 -6.53 -10.55
C ASP A 346 -7.20 -7.64 -11.01
N LEU A 347 -8.43 -7.33 -11.44
CA LEU A 347 -9.37 -8.31 -11.96
C LEU A 347 -8.95 -8.85 -13.32
N ASP A 348 -9.23 -10.13 -13.54
CA ASP A 348 -9.06 -10.75 -14.85
C ASP A 348 -9.96 -10.05 -15.90
N PRO A 349 -9.41 -9.66 -17.07
CA PRO A 349 -10.17 -9.08 -18.17
C PRO A 349 -11.39 -9.92 -18.58
N ALA A 350 -11.27 -11.24 -18.55
CA ALA A 350 -12.37 -12.14 -18.90
C ALA A 350 -13.54 -12.11 -17.89
N VAL A 351 -13.26 -11.72 -16.64
CA VAL A 351 -14.25 -11.63 -15.56
C VAL A 351 -14.89 -10.24 -15.51
N ALA A 352 -14.11 -9.18 -15.75
CA ALA A 352 -14.52 -7.79 -15.72
C ALA A 352 -14.11 -7.07 -17.02
N PRO A 353 -14.77 -7.32 -18.16
CA PRO A 353 -14.39 -6.73 -19.44
C PRO A 353 -14.63 -5.21 -19.51
N ASP A 354 -15.48 -4.67 -18.65
CA ASP A 354 -15.84 -3.26 -18.56
C ASP A 354 -14.98 -2.46 -17.56
N ARG A 355 -13.93 -3.06 -16.99
CA ARG A 355 -13.11 -2.45 -15.94
C ARG A 355 -12.36 -1.19 -16.38
N VAL A 356 -11.86 -1.12 -17.64
CA VAL A 356 -11.18 0.08 -18.15
C VAL A 356 -12.15 1.24 -18.23
N GLN A 357 -13.31 1.02 -18.84
CA GLN A 357 -14.37 2.04 -18.94
C GLN A 357 -14.80 2.52 -17.56
N THR A 358 -14.99 1.60 -16.60
CA THR A 358 -15.38 1.91 -15.22
C THR A 358 -14.36 2.82 -14.53
N LEU A 359 -13.06 2.54 -14.67
CA LEU A 359 -11.99 3.38 -14.09
C LEU A 359 -11.92 4.76 -14.77
N VAL A 360 -12.10 4.81 -16.07
CA VAL A 360 -12.17 6.05 -16.86
C VAL A 360 -13.39 6.89 -16.44
N ASP A 361 -14.56 6.29 -16.32
CA ASP A 361 -15.78 6.97 -15.86
C ASP A 361 -15.58 7.57 -14.46
N ARG A 362 -14.89 6.84 -13.56
CA ARG A 362 -14.55 7.38 -12.23
C ARG A 362 -13.54 8.52 -12.30
N LEU A 363 -12.54 8.45 -13.18
CA LEU A 363 -11.58 9.54 -13.39
C LEU A 363 -12.25 10.82 -13.91
N ASN A 364 -13.30 10.68 -14.72
CA ASN A 364 -14.10 11.76 -15.27
C ASN A 364 -15.26 12.22 -14.37
N ALA A 365 -15.51 11.54 -13.26
CA ALA A 365 -16.49 11.96 -12.28
C ALA A 365 -16.08 13.29 -11.60
N PRO A 366 -17.05 14.03 -11.00
CA PRO A 366 -16.72 15.24 -10.25
C PRO A 366 -15.61 14.99 -9.23
N ALA A 367 -14.70 15.96 -9.11
CA ALA A 367 -13.57 15.88 -8.18
C ALA A 367 -14.06 15.77 -6.74
N ASP A 368 -13.46 14.86 -6.00
CA ASP A 368 -13.59 14.64 -4.55
C ASP A 368 -12.20 14.40 -3.95
N ASP A 369 -12.13 13.86 -2.72
CA ASP A 369 -10.87 13.58 -2.05
C ASP A 369 -10.15 12.29 -2.52
N THR A 370 -10.65 11.62 -3.55
CA THR A 370 -10.02 10.43 -4.14
C THR A 370 -8.69 10.81 -4.79
N ASP A 371 -7.67 9.97 -4.60
CA ASP A 371 -6.36 10.17 -5.21
C ASP A 371 -6.41 9.97 -6.74
N ARG A 372 -6.52 11.08 -7.46
CA ARG A 372 -6.63 11.08 -8.93
C ARG A 372 -5.41 10.50 -9.64
N TYR A 373 -4.21 10.65 -9.06
CA TYR A 373 -3.01 10.05 -9.63
C TYR A 373 -3.03 8.53 -9.55
N LEU A 374 -3.44 7.96 -8.40
CA LEU A 374 -3.58 6.51 -8.24
C LEU A 374 -4.70 5.94 -9.09
N LEU A 375 -5.80 6.68 -9.24
CA LEU A 375 -6.90 6.30 -10.12
C LEU A 375 -6.47 6.28 -11.60
N LEU A 376 -5.73 7.32 -12.04
CA LEU A 376 -5.11 7.37 -13.37
C LEU A 376 -4.17 6.19 -13.57
N ARG A 377 -3.30 5.91 -12.58
CA ARG A 377 -2.38 4.79 -12.63
C ARG A 377 -3.14 3.46 -12.78
N ALA A 378 -4.21 3.26 -12.02
CA ALA A 378 -5.04 2.06 -12.14
C ALA A 378 -5.65 1.93 -13.55
N ALA A 379 -6.16 3.01 -14.13
CA ALA A 379 -6.74 3.00 -15.49
C ALA A 379 -5.68 2.64 -16.55
N LEU A 380 -4.50 3.25 -16.47
CA LEU A 380 -3.41 2.97 -17.42
C LEU A 380 -2.85 1.54 -17.25
N ASP A 381 -2.58 1.08 -16.03
CA ASP A 381 -2.13 -0.30 -15.77
C ASP A 381 -3.13 -1.32 -16.33
N THR A 382 -4.42 -0.99 -16.30
CA THR A 382 -5.49 -1.87 -16.79
C THR A 382 -5.60 -1.88 -18.30
N ALA A 383 -5.39 -0.73 -18.96
CA ALA A 383 -5.49 -0.61 -20.41
C ALA A 383 -4.19 -1.05 -21.13
N PHE A 384 -3.04 -0.87 -20.51
CA PHE A 384 -1.73 -1.15 -21.11
C PHE A 384 -1.06 -2.37 -20.47
N LEU A 385 -1.76 -3.52 -20.46
CA LEU A 385 -1.31 -4.76 -19.83
C LEU A 385 0.04 -5.28 -20.36
N THR A 386 0.38 -4.98 -21.59
CA THR A 386 1.64 -5.40 -22.25
C THR A 386 2.79 -4.41 -22.01
N GLY A 387 2.55 -3.35 -21.23
CA GLY A 387 3.52 -2.29 -21.00
C GLY A 387 3.40 -1.13 -21.98
N PRO A 388 4.46 -0.28 -22.09
CA PRO A 388 4.42 0.93 -22.91
C PRO A 388 4.27 0.59 -24.41
N ILE A 389 3.58 1.49 -25.13
CA ILE A 389 3.48 1.39 -26.58
C ILE A 389 4.84 1.63 -27.25
N ALA A 390 5.00 1.09 -28.47
CA ALA A 390 6.22 1.28 -29.25
C ALA A 390 6.40 2.73 -29.71
N ASP A 391 7.65 3.13 -29.98
CA ASP A 391 7.93 4.44 -30.59
C ASP A 391 7.20 4.58 -31.93
N GLY A 392 6.48 5.68 -32.11
CA GLY A 392 5.76 5.97 -33.34
C GLY A 392 4.42 5.24 -33.53
N THR A 393 3.91 4.55 -32.51
CA THR A 393 2.56 3.96 -32.55
C THR A 393 1.53 5.07 -32.81
N ALA A 394 0.70 4.89 -33.81
CA ALA A 394 -0.41 5.78 -34.10
C ALA A 394 -1.58 5.54 -33.13
N PHE A 395 -2.42 6.56 -32.89
CA PHE A 395 -3.60 6.41 -32.03
C PHE A 395 -4.58 5.34 -32.56
N THR A 396 -4.70 5.23 -33.88
CA THR A 396 -5.54 4.24 -34.57
C THR A 396 -5.04 2.80 -34.38
N ASP A 397 -3.74 2.59 -34.09
CA ASP A 397 -3.15 1.27 -33.85
C ASP A 397 -3.40 0.75 -32.44
N LEU A 398 -3.91 1.59 -31.53
CA LEU A 398 -4.27 1.19 -30.18
C LEU A 398 -5.46 0.22 -30.20
N ASP A 399 -5.49 -0.68 -29.23
CA ASP A 399 -6.69 -1.51 -29.00
C ASP A 399 -7.85 -0.71 -28.38
N ALA A 400 -8.98 -1.37 -28.18
CA ALA A 400 -10.20 -0.71 -27.70
C ALA A 400 -10.03 -0.15 -26.26
N ASP A 401 -9.39 -0.92 -25.36
CA ASP A 401 -9.16 -0.53 -23.98
C ASP A 401 -8.18 0.66 -23.90
N GLN A 402 -7.11 0.60 -24.70
CA GLN A 402 -6.12 1.68 -24.79
C GLN A 402 -6.74 2.97 -25.32
N ARG A 403 -7.55 2.89 -26.40
CA ARG A 403 -8.28 4.07 -26.93
C ARG A 403 -9.25 4.64 -25.90
N THR A 404 -9.99 3.78 -25.18
CA THR A 404 -10.89 4.20 -24.09
C THR A 404 -10.15 4.97 -23.02
N ALA A 405 -8.99 4.46 -22.56
CA ALA A 405 -8.18 5.12 -21.55
C ALA A 405 -7.68 6.49 -22.04
N VAL A 406 -7.11 6.56 -23.25
CA VAL A 406 -6.57 7.81 -23.82
C VAL A 406 -7.67 8.85 -24.03
N ALA A 407 -8.83 8.47 -24.59
CA ALA A 407 -9.96 9.37 -24.75
C ALA A 407 -10.47 9.90 -23.40
N GLY A 408 -10.50 9.03 -22.37
CA GLY A 408 -10.86 9.43 -21.01
C GLY A 408 -9.90 10.45 -20.41
N LEU A 409 -8.60 10.34 -20.67
CA LEU A 409 -7.61 11.31 -20.22
C LEU A 409 -7.85 12.72 -20.76
N GLN A 410 -8.22 12.84 -22.04
CA GLN A 410 -8.51 14.15 -22.66
C GLN A 410 -9.69 14.86 -21.99
N HIS A 411 -10.69 14.12 -21.51
CA HIS A 411 -11.88 14.69 -20.88
C HIS A 411 -11.71 14.95 -19.38
N SER A 412 -10.77 14.28 -18.73
CA SER A 412 -10.62 14.33 -17.26
C SER A 412 -9.99 15.61 -16.73
N GLY A 413 -9.31 16.40 -17.57
CA GLY A 413 -8.49 17.53 -17.16
C GLY A 413 -7.22 17.17 -16.37
N ILE A 414 -6.94 15.88 -16.13
CA ILE A 414 -5.82 15.41 -15.32
C ILE A 414 -4.45 15.67 -15.99
N LEU A 415 -4.44 15.86 -17.31
CA LEU A 415 -3.21 16.15 -18.07
C LEU A 415 -2.51 17.43 -17.62
N ASN A 416 -3.21 18.29 -16.87
CA ASN A 416 -2.68 19.54 -16.31
C ASN A 416 -2.25 19.42 -14.83
N ASP A 417 -2.36 18.24 -14.21
CA ASP A 417 -2.10 18.03 -12.78
C ASP A 417 -0.59 17.92 -12.43
N GLY A 418 0.29 18.32 -13.35
CA GLY A 418 1.70 18.56 -13.07
C GLY A 418 2.66 17.42 -13.44
N ALA A 419 3.90 17.54 -12.94
CA ALA A 419 5.03 16.70 -13.37
C ALA A 419 4.83 15.19 -13.11
N MET A 420 4.15 14.81 -12.06
CA MET A 420 3.92 13.39 -11.73
C MET A 420 3.05 12.69 -12.79
N VAL A 421 2.01 13.38 -13.27
CA VAL A 421 1.16 12.86 -14.36
C VAL A 421 1.98 12.74 -15.65
N SER A 422 2.75 13.77 -16.00
CA SER A 422 3.64 13.72 -17.18
C SER A 422 4.65 12.57 -17.11
N MET A 423 5.23 12.30 -15.94
CA MET A 423 6.15 11.16 -15.73
C MET A 423 5.43 9.82 -15.86
N LEU A 424 4.20 9.74 -15.37
CA LEU A 424 3.38 8.52 -15.49
C LEU A 424 3.04 8.24 -16.96
N LEU A 425 2.62 9.26 -17.72
CA LEU A 425 2.35 9.13 -19.16
C LEU A 425 3.61 8.70 -19.94
N ASP A 426 4.77 9.30 -19.62
CA ASP A 426 6.05 8.88 -20.19
C ASP A 426 6.37 7.39 -19.92
N ALA A 427 5.98 6.86 -18.76
CA ALA A 427 6.19 5.44 -18.44
C ALA A 427 5.43 4.49 -19.40
N TYR A 428 4.35 4.95 -20.01
CA TYR A 428 3.58 4.22 -21.05
C TYR A 428 3.94 4.64 -22.49
N ASN A 429 4.92 5.52 -22.65
CA ASN A 429 5.29 6.15 -23.94
C ASN A 429 4.13 6.94 -24.58
N LEU A 430 3.27 7.54 -23.75
CA LEU A 430 2.16 8.40 -24.16
C LEU A 430 2.60 9.87 -24.21
N PRO A 431 1.91 10.72 -25.01
CA PRO A 431 2.13 12.17 -24.98
C PRO A 431 1.95 12.74 -23.57
N ARG A 432 2.86 13.66 -23.16
CA ARG A 432 3.02 14.08 -21.75
C ARG A 432 2.15 15.27 -21.33
N ASP A 433 1.50 15.93 -22.31
CA ASP A 433 0.65 17.10 -22.09
C ASP A 433 -0.57 17.07 -23.00
N GLU A 434 -1.57 17.89 -22.66
CA GLU A 434 -2.85 17.95 -23.36
C GLU A 434 -2.69 18.30 -24.86
N ALA A 435 -1.83 19.29 -25.20
CA ALA A 435 -1.65 19.71 -26.57
C ALA A 435 -0.97 18.63 -27.44
N ALA A 436 0.01 17.90 -26.87
CA ALA A 436 0.65 16.79 -27.55
C ALA A 436 -0.30 15.60 -27.71
N MET A 437 -1.11 15.30 -26.67
CA MET A 437 -2.12 14.24 -26.70
C MET A 437 -3.18 14.53 -27.78
N THR A 438 -3.71 15.74 -27.82
CA THR A 438 -4.71 16.15 -28.82
C THR A 438 -4.15 16.03 -30.23
N ARG A 439 -2.96 16.58 -30.50
CA ARG A 439 -2.31 16.43 -31.81
C ARG A 439 -2.11 14.97 -32.24
N TRP A 440 -1.73 14.11 -31.30
CA TRP A 440 -1.54 12.69 -31.58
C TRP A 440 -2.85 11.98 -31.93
N CYS A 441 -3.94 12.28 -31.21
CA CYS A 441 -5.26 11.72 -31.52
C CYS A 441 -5.85 12.26 -32.83
N ASP A 442 -5.60 13.55 -33.18
CA ASP A 442 -6.16 14.20 -34.37
C ASP A 442 -5.37 13.87 -35.66
N SER A 443 -4.03 13.58 -35.52
CA SER A 443 -3.18 13.32 -36.70
C SER A 443 -3.64 12.13 -37.54
N ASP A 444 -4.42 11.23 -36.97
CA ASP A 444 -4.95 10.04 -37.64
C ASP A 444 -6.35 10.24 -38.24
N SER A 445 -7.09 11.26 -37.83
CA SER A 445 -8.44 11.57 -38.37
C SER A 445 -8.36 12.14 -39.81
N ASP A 446 -7.24 12.76 -40.18
CA ASP A 446 -7.02 13.33 -41.51
C ASP A 446 -6.67 12.27 -42.58
N HIS A 447 -6.20 11.08 -42.18
CA HIS A 447 -5.91 10.00 -43.13
C HIS A 447 -7.14 9.24 -43.63
N GLU A 448 -8.26 9.20 -42.87
CA GLU A 448 -9.51 8.57 -43.32
C GLU A 448 -10.31 9.45 -44.30
N SER A 449 -10.06 10.77 -44.30
CA SER A 449 -10.80 11.71 -45.15
C SER A 449 -10.20 11.87 -46.57
N GLY A 450 -9.04 11.28 -46.84
CA GLY A 450 -8.25 11.48 -48.06
C GLY A 450 -8.51 10.51 -49.21
N CYS A 451 -9.34 9.50 -49.07
CA CYS A 451 -9.62 8.51 -50.12
C CYS A 451 -11.05 8.57 -50.65
N ALA A 452 -11.41 9.68 -51.30
CA ALA A 452 -12.54 9.69 -52.26
C ALA A 452 -11.99 9.36 -53.66
N PRO A 453 -12.39 8.27 -54.33
CA PRO A 453 -11.99 8.03 -55.70
C PRO A 453 -12.69 9.04 -56.60
N GLY A 454 -11.88 9.87 -57.28
CA GLY A 454 -12.33 10.76 -58.31
C GLY A 454 -13.13 10.02 -59.38
N SER A 455 -14.40 10.31 -59.44
CA SER A 455 -15.26 10.02 -60.59
C SER A 455 -14.73 10.81 -61.79
N GLN A 456 -14.16 10.11 -62.75
CA GLN A 456 -14.03 10.64 -64.12
C GLN A 456 -15.09 10.02 -64.98
N ALA A 457 -15.86 10.92 -65.59
CA ALA A 457 -16.85 10.69 -66.64
C ALA A 457 -16.25 10.18 -67.92
#